data_68a06b43add25875a223817550def81b
#
_entry.id   68a06b43add25875a223817550def81b
#
_cell.length_a   1.000
_cell.length_b   1.000
_cell.length_c   1.000
_cell.angle_alpha   90.00
_cell.angle_beta   90.00
_cell.angle_gamma   90.00
#
_symmetry.space_group_name_H-M   'P 1'
#
loop_
_entity.id
_entity.type
_entity.pdbx_description
1 polymer ?
#
loop_
_entity_poly.entity_id
_entity_poly.type
_entity_poly.pdbx_seq_one_letter_code
_entity_poly.pdbx_strand_id
1 'polypeptide(L)'
;MSNIDSAKFGDACDATVTRNAGQADTIGLEGVYTATCYDAAGNVKWSDTIENLTTNVGRASMNDAYLGNTAAGAIVMGLKGTGTAAYADTQSSHATWNEVGGVNAPTYSGTRKTPTFSASTSANPAVKTTSAAVVFSMTGSGTVTGA
;
A
#
# COMPACT_ATOMS: atom_id res chain seq x y z
N MET A 1 2.53 78.99 -15.34
CA MET A 1 1.95 78.04 -14.40
C MET A 1 1.97 76.68 -15.08
N SER A 2 2.88 75.82 -14.64
CA SER A 2 3.05 74.51 -15.25
C SER A 2 2.10 73.53 -14.58
N ASN A 3 1.18 72.96 -15.38
CA ASN A 3 0.32 71.89 -14.95
C ASN A 3 1.09 70.59 -14.98
N ILE A 4 1.44 70.05 -13.81
CA ILE A 4 2.03 68.73 -13.71
C ILE A 4 0.91 67.77 -13.64
N ASP A 5 0.66 67.10 -14.75
CA ASP A 5 -0.25 65.98 -14.83
C ASP A 5 0.41 64.75 -14.19
N SER A 6 0.07 64.39 -12.97
CA SER A 6 0.56 63.17 -12.32
C SER A 6 -0.37 62.04 -12.67
N ALA A 7 0.00 61.22 -13.66
CA ALA A 7 -0.61 59.93 -13.90
C ALA A 7 -0.25 58.97 -12.76
N LYS A 8 -1.21 58.60 -11.90
CA LYS A 8 -1.07 57.50 -10.96
C LYS A 8 -1.35 56.22 -11.74
N PHE A 9 -0.30 55.48 -12.07
CA PHE A 9 -0.43 54.12 -12.48
C PHE A 9 -0.68 53.28 -11.22
N GLY A 10 -1.95 52.99 -10.92
CA GLY A 10 -2.32 51.95 -9.96
C GLY A 10 -2.28 50.64 -10.69
N ASP A 11 -1.21 49.90 -10.52
CA ASP A 11 -1.19 48.48 -10.92
C ASP A 11 -1.98 47.70 -9.85
N ALA A 12 -3.26 47.49 -10.13
CA ALA A 12 -4.09 46.59 -9.35
C ALA A 12 -3.89 45.17 -9.94
N CYS A 13 -2.94 44.43 -9.43
CA CYS A 13 -2.88 42.99 -9.65
C CYS A 13 -4.04 42.32 -8.88
N ASP A 14 -5.21 42.28 -9.52
CA ASP A 14 -6.29 41.42 -9.08
C ASP A 14 -5.95 39.98 -9.45
N ALA A 15 -5.25 39.26 -8.53
CA ALA A 15 -5.10 37.82 -8.63
C ALA A 15 -6.38 37.16 -8.15
N THR A 16 -7.29 36.86 -9.07
CA THR A 16 -8.46 36.04 -8.77
C THR A 16 -8.03 34.59 -8.70
N VAL A 17 -7.88 34.04 -7.49
CA VAL A 17 -7.72 32.60 -7.29
C VAL A 17 -9.08 31.95 -7.44
N THR A 18 -9.39 31.49 -8.64
CA THR A 18 -10.59 30.68 -8.88
C THR A 18 -10.33 29.28 -8.31
N ARG A 19 -10.96 28.93 -7.20
CA ARG A 19 -11.02 27.54 -6.77
C ARG A 19 -11.82 26.77 -7.82
N ASN A 20 -11.14 25.96 -8.60
CA ASN A 20 -11.80 24.96 -9.42
C ASN A 20 -12.42 23.92 -8.47
N ALA A 21 -13.69 24.10 -8.14
CA ALA A 21 -14.47 23.10 -7.44
C ALA A 21 -14.68 21.93 -8.40
N GLY A 22 -13.81 20.92 -8.36
CA GLY A 22 -14.03 19.72 -9.15
C GLY A 22 -12.81 18.87 -9.52
N GLN A 23 -11.59 19.33 -9.30
CA GLN A 23 -10.43 18.45 -9.49
C GLN A 23 -9.92 17.99 -8.14
N ALA A 24 -10.52 16.89 -7.64
CA ALA A 24 -9.96 16.15 -6.53
C ALA A 24 -8.99 15.10 -7.13
N ASP A 25 -7.70 15.34 -7.04
CA ASP A 25 -6.72 14.29 -7.29
C ASP A 25 -6.78 13.29 -6.14
N THR A 26 -7.28 12.11 -6.42
CA THR A 26 -7.32 11.02 -5.46
C THR A 26 -6.18 10.05 -5.79
N ILE A 27 -5.24 9.90 -4.88
CA ILE A 27 -4.26 8.82 -4.97
C ILE A 27 -4.88 7.57 -4.36
N GLY A 28 -5.29 6.63 -5.21
CA GLY A 28 -5.71 5.30 -4.81
C GLY A 28 -4.51 4.34 -4.80
N LEU A 29 -4.39 3.53 -3.75
CA LEU A 29 -3.48 2.41 -3.73
C LEU A 29 -4.28 1.13 -3.64
N GLU A 30 -4.09 0.26 -4.62
CA GLU A 30 -4.66 -1.08 -4.67
C GLU A 30 -3.52 -2.09 -4.75
N GLY A 31 -3.59 -3.15 -3.94
CA GLY A 31 -2.67 -4.26 -3.98
C GLY A 31 -3.41 -5.53 -4.34
N VAL A 32 -2.95 -6.23 -5.36
CA VAL A 32 -3.48 -7.53 -5.78
C VAL A 32 -2.37 -8.55 -5.73
N TYR A 33 -2.61 -9.66 -5.06
CA TYR A 33 -1.67 -10.76 -4.91
C TYR A 33 -2.25 -12.03 -5.49
N THR A 34 -1.48 -12.77 -6.26
CA THR A 34 -1.84 -14.14 -6.64
C THR A 34 -1.08 -15.10 -5.73
N ALA A 35 -1.84 -15.89 -4.97
CA ALA A 35 -1.31 -16.94 -4.10
C ALA A 35 -1.48 -18.30 -4.79
N THR A 36 -0.41 -19.06 -4.91
CA THR A 36 -0.47 -20.43 -5.44
C THR A 36 0.16 -21.39 -4.42
N CYS A 37 -0.61 -22.40 -4.04
CA CYS A 37 -0.14 -23.45 -3.13
C CYS A 37 0.24 -24.69 -3.93
N TYR A 38 1.39 -25.24 -3.60
CA TYR A 38 1.94 -26.45 -4.20
C TYR A 38 1.98 -27.59 -3.19
N ASP A 39 1.87 -28.81 -3.64
CA ASP A 39 2.18 -29.99 -2.86
C ASP A 39 3.69 -30.27 -2.80
N ALA A 40 4.10 -31.29 -2.06
CA ALA A 40 5.51 -31.70 -1.95
C ALA A 40 6.12 -32.19 -3.28
N ALA A 41 5.29 -32.59 -4.24
CA ALA A 41 5.71 -33.03 -5.57
C ALA A 41 5.77 -31.87 -6.58
N GLY A 42 5.39 -30.64 -6.16
CA GLY A 42 5.38 -29.45 -7.00
C GLY A 42 4.11 -29.25 -7.81
N ASN A 43 3.05 -30.04 -7.58
CA ASN A 43 1.78 -29.84 -8.25
C ASN A 43 0.97 -28.74 -7.57
N VAL A 44 0.25 -27.95 -8.35
CA VAL A 44 -0.66 -26.91 -7.83
C VAL A 44 -1.83 -27.56 -7.10
N LYS A 45 -2.00 -27.24 -5.83
CA LYS A 45 -3.18 -27.62 -5.04
C LYS A 45 -4.32 -26.65 -5.22
N TRP A 46 -4.01 -25.36 -5.22
CA TRP A 46 -4.95 -24.26 -5.48
C TRP A 46 -4.19 -23.00 -5.87
N SER A 47 -4.89 -22.10 -6.53
CA SER A 47 -4.44 -20.74 -6.80
C SER A 47 -5.61 -19.80 -6.59
N ASP A 48 -5.34 -18.63 -5.98
CA ASP A 48 -6.35 -17.63 -5.69
C ASP A 48 -5.78 -16.22 -5.83
N THR A 49 -6.65 -15.25 -6.04
CA THR A 49 -6.30 -13.84 -6.12
C THR A 49 -6.84 -13.13 -4.88
N ILE A 50 -5.95 -12.44 -4.18
CA ILE A 50 -6.22 -11.78 -2.91
C ILE A 50 -6.07 -10.27 -3.09
N GLU A 51 -7.12 -9.52 -2.78
CA GLU A 51 -7.08 -8.07 -2.73
C GLU A 51 -6.56 -7.61 -1.35
N ASN A 52 -5.69 -6.63 -1.35
CA ASN A 52 -5.13 -6.08 -0.12
C ASN A 52 -5.94 -4.89 0.39
N LEU A 53 -6.25 -4.88 1.68
CA LEU A 53 -6.81 -3.74 2.37
C LEU A 53 -5.69 -2.81 2.86
N THR A 54 -5.62 -1.59 2.35
CA THR A 54 -4.70 -0.59 2.89
C THR A 54 -5.30 0.06 4.13
N THR A 55 -4.72 -0.23 5.30
CA THR A 55 -5.18 0.31 6.59
C THR A 55 -4.91 1.81 6.71
N ASN A 56 -5.55 2.47 7.69
CA ASN A 56 -5.32 3.90 7.97
C ASN A 56 -3.85 4.20 8.31
N VAL A 57 -3.20 3.33 9.08
CA VAL A 57 -1.78 3.46 9.42
C VAL A 57 -0.90 3.32 8.19
N GLY A 58 -1.22 2.36 7.31
CA GLY A 58 -0.49 2.18 6.05
C GLY A 58 -0.58 3.42 5.15
N ARG A 59 -1.77 4.01 5.02
CA ARG A 59 -1.97 5.26 4.26
C ARG A 59 -1.20 6.45 4.85
N ALA A 60 -1.22 6.59 6.18
CA ALA A 60 -0.46 7.65 6.86
C ALA A 60 1.05 7.48 6.62
N SER A 61 1.57 6.25 6.81
CA SER A 61 3.00 5.96 6.58
C SER A 61 3.45 6.24 5.14
N MET A 62 2.59 6.00 4.16
CA MET A 62 2.89 6.30 2.76
C MET A 62 2.95 7.81 2.52
N ASN A 63 2.00 8.58 3.06
CA ASN A 63 2.02 10.04 2.95
C ASN A 63 3.27 10.62 3.61
N ASP A 64 3.61 10.15 4.80
CA ASP A 64 4.81 10.59 5.52
C ASP A 64 6.09 10.29 4.73
N ALA A 65 6.20 9.10 4.16
CA ALA A 65 7.35 8.73 3.35
C ALA A 65 7.43 9.55 2.04
N TYR A 66 6.29 9.79 1.38
CA TYR A 66 6.24 10.54 0.13
C TYR A 66 6.52 12.03 0.32
N LEU A 67 5.96 12.61 1.38
CA LEU A 67 6.15 14.04 1.69
C LEU A 67 7.45 14.33 2.46
N GLY A 68 8.28 13.33 2.69
CA GLY A 68 9.62 13.49 3.26
C GLY A 68 9.65 13.70 4.77
N ASN A 69 8.59 13.35 5.49
CA ASN A 69 8.53 13.46 6.96
C ASN A 69 9.27 12.31 7.65
N THR A 70 9.22 11.10 7.08
CA THR A 70 9.94 9.93 7.57
C THR A 70 10.44 9.07 6.42
N ALA A 71 11.53 8.33 6.65
CA ALA A 71 11.97 7.32 5.68
C ALA A 71 10.93 6.19 5.58
N ALA A 72 10.72 5.69 4.37
CA ALA A 72 9.89 4.51 4.16
C ALA A 72 10.45 3.31 4.95
N GLY A 73 9.59 2.69 5.75
CA GLY A 73 9.94 1.46 6.45
C GLY A 73 10.13 0.27 5.49
N ALA A 74 10.83 -0.76 5.95
CA ALA A 74 10.93 -1.99 5.18
C ALA A 74 9.55 -2.66 5.07
N ILE A 75 9.18 -3.02 3.83
CA ILE A 75 7.96 -3.78 3.58
C ILE A 75 8.23 -5.25 3.88
N VAL A 76 7.40 -5.84 4.71
CA VAL A 76 7.43 -7.27 5.00
C VAL A 76 6.08 -7.90 4.70
N MET A 77 6.07 -9.14 4.29
CA MET A 77 4.89 -9.93 3.97
C MET A 77 4.75 -11.09 4.95
N GLY A 78 3.58 -11.19 5.57
CA GLY A 78 3.15 -12.32 6.37
C GLY A 78 1.93 -12.98 5.73
N LEU A 79 1.43 -14.06 6.31
CA LEU A 79 0.22 -14.72 5.87
C LEU A 79 -0.91 -14.49 6.88
N LYS A 80 -2.10 -14.20 6.38
CA LYS A 80 -3.32 -14.04 7.17
C LYS A 80 -4.06 -15.37 7.25
N GLY A 81 -4.43 -15.77 8.44
CA GLY A 81 -5.32 -16.91 8.70
C GLY A 81 -6.80 -16.51 8.56
N THR A 82 -7.59 -16.93 9.53
CA THR A 82 -9.02 -16.61 9.58
C THR A 82 -9.27 -15.19 10.05
N GLY A 83 -10.48 -14.71 9.81
CA GLY A 83 -10.95 -13.39 10.24
C GLY A 83 -10.88 -12.33 9.14
N THR A 84 -11.39 -11.15 9.44
CA THR A 84 -11.53 -10.05 8.49
C THR A 84 -10.70 -8.86 8.93
N ALA A 85 -9.85 -8.36 8.03
CA ALA A 85 -9.07 -7.15 8.27
C ALA A 85 -9.97 -5.90 8.26
N ALA A 86 -9.62 -4.91 9.07
CA ALA A 86 -10.32 -3.65 9.18
C ALA A 86 -9.38 -2.46 8.94
N TYR A 87 -9.93 -1.33 8.53
CA TYR A 87 -9.13 -0.11 8.28
C TYR A 87 -8.39 0.41 9.51
N ALA A 88 -8.92 0.14 10.71
CA ALA A 88 -8.31 0.54 11.97
C ALA A 88 -7.20 -0.39 12.46
N ASP A 89 -6.99 -1.54 11.79
CA ASP A 89 -5.99 -2.51 12.21
C ASP A 89 -4.58 -1.96 12.05
N THR A 90 -3.72 -2.36 12.97
CA THR A 90 -2.29 -2.11 12.93
C THR A 90 -1.55 -3.44 12.95
N GLN A 91 -0.24 -3.42 12.72
CA GLN A 91 0.58 -4.62 12.80
C GLN A 91 0.59 -5.29 14.18
N SER A 92 0.36 -4.52 15.24
CA SER A 92 0.36 -4.98 16.64
C SER A 92 -1.03 -5.13 17.24
N SER A 93 -2.08 -4.62 16.58
CA SER A 93 -3.46 -4.63 17.06
C SER A 93 -4.41 -4.96 15.93
N HIS A 94 -4.80 -6.23 15.82
CA HIS A 94 -5.69 -6.77 14.80
C HIS A 94 -6.54 -7.91 15.39
N ALA A 95 -7.41 -7.55 16.34
CA ALA A 95 -8.19 -8.52 17.12
C ALA A 95 -9.19 -9.34 16.28
N THR A 96 -9.52 -8.89 15.08
CA THR A 96 -10.53 -9.53 14.21
C THR A 96 -9.96 -10.57 13.24
N TRP A 97 -8.65 -10.70 13.16
CA TRP A 97 -7.97 -11.70 12.34
C TRP A 97 -6.66 -12.15 12.98
N ASN A 98 -6.15 -13.30 12.56
CA ASN A 98 -4.87 -13.81 13.05
C ASN A 98 -3.82 -13.88 11.93
N GLU A 99 -2.60 -13.49 12.25
CA GLU A 99 -1.44 -13.78 11.43
C GLU A 99 -1.01 -15.23 11.69
N VAL A 100 -0.79 -16.00 10.63
CA VAL A 100 -0.32 -17.38 10.71
C VAL A 100 1.19 -17.45 10.62
N GLY A 101 1.75 -18.55 11.08
CA GLY A 101 3.18 -18.70 11.32
C GLY A 101 3.48 -18.56 12.82
N GLY A 102 4.69 -18.87 13.24
CA GLY A 102 5.02 -18.86 14.66
C GLY A 102 4.12 -19.81 15.47
N VAL A 103 3.27 -19.27 16.33
CA VAL A 103 2.35 -20.04 17.19
C VAL A 103 0.99 -20.33 16.56
N ASN A 104 0.60 -19.62 15.49
CA ASN A 104 -0.69 -19.79 14.82
C ASN A 104 -0.58 -20.67 13.59
N ALA A 105 -1.39 -21.71 13.53
CA ALA A 105 -1.46 -22.59 12.35
C ALA A 105 -2.17 -21.93 11.17
N PRO A 106 -1.76 -22.23 9.92
CA PRO A 106 -0.62 -23.08 9.55
C PRO A 106 0.73 -22.41 9.83
N THR A 107 1.69 -23.19 10.30
CA THR A 107 3.05 -22.68 10.49
C THR A 107 3.86 -22.75 9.20
N TYR A 108 4.85 -21.87 9.08
CA TYR A 108 5.82 -21.88 7.98
C TYR A 108 7.23 -21.62 8.49
N SER A 109 8.24 -22.01 7.71
CA SER A 109 9.63 -21.88 8.07
C SER A 109 10.09 -20.41 8.05
N GLY A 110 10.69 -19.96 9.15
CA GLY A 110 11.23 -18.63 9.34
C GLY A 110 10.18 -17.61 9.80
N THR A 111 10.44 -16.34 9.50
CA THR A 111 9.62 -15.18 9.86
C THR A 111 8.94 -14.61 8.62
N ARG A 112 8.26 -13.48 8.78
CA ARG A 112 7.77 -12.67 7.66
C ARG A 112 8.85 -12.51 6.59
N LYS A 113 8.43 -12.49 5.32
CA LYS A 113 9.34 -12.40 4.18
C LYS A 113 9.46 -10.97 3.70
N THR A 114 10.61 -10.60 3.17
CA THR A 114 10.82 -9.29 2.53
C THR A 114 10.65 -9.46 1.03
N PRO A 115 9.59 -8.92 0.42
CA PRO A 115 9.44 -8.95 -1.03
C PRO A 115 10.47 -8.05 -1.71
N THR A 116 10.92 -8.44 -2.89
CA THR A 116 11.74 -7.59 -3.75
C THR A 116 10.87 -7.04 -4.86
N PHE A 117 10.88 -5.73 -5.07
CA PHE A 117 10.05 -5.06 -6.05
C PHE A 117 10.86 -4.60 -7.26
N SER A 118 10.24 -4.67 -8.43
CA SER A 118 10.72 -3.99 -9.64
C SER A 118 10.54 -2.48 -9.53
N ALA A 119 11.16 -1.72 -10.41
CA ALA A 119 10.83 -0.31 -10.56
C ALA A 119 9.36 -0.15 -10.95
N SER A 120 8.73 0.93 -10.49
CA SER A 120 7.36 1.25 -10.92
C SER A 120 7.33 1.59 -12.42
N THR A 121 6.25 1.23 -13.09
CA THR A 121 6.00 1.69 -14.46
C THR A 121 5.66 3.18 -14.47
N SER A 122 5.90 3.84 -15.59
CA SER A 122 5.47 5.23 -15.81
C SER A 122 4.11 5.32 -16.50
N ALA A 123 3.34 4.22 -16.52
CA ALA A 123 2.00 4.17 -17.08
C ALA A 123 0.96 4.82 -16.15
N ASN A 124 -0.26 4.99 -16.64
CA ASN A 124 -1.41 5.39 -15.84
C ASN A 124 -2.48 4.28 -15.88
N PRO A 125 -2.77 3.60 -14.77
CA PRO A 125 -2.12 3.76 -13.45
C PRO A 125 -0.66 3.26 -13.43
N ALA A 126 0.16 3.82 -12.56
CA ALA A 126 1.50 3.32 -12.31
C ALA A 126 1.42 2.01 -11.51
N VAL A 127 2.17 1.01 -11.93
CA VAL A 127 2.16 -0.32 -11.32
C VAL A 127 3.54 -0.67 -10.81
N LYS A 128 3.58 -1.25 -9.62
CA LYS A 128 4.77 -1.82 -9.00
C LYS A 128 4.55 -3.30 -8.72
N THR A 129 5.40 -4.15 -9.25
CA THR A 129 5.29 -5.60 -9.09
C THR A 129 6.46 -6.16 -8.30
N THR A 130 6.28 -7.33 -7.70
CA THR A 130 7.41 -8.09 -7.16
C THR A 130 8.26 -8.63 -8.31
N SER A 131 9.59 -8.55 -8.16
CA SER A 131 10.54 -9.06 -9.16
C SER A 131 10.70 -10.59 -9.10
N ALA A 132 10.27 -11.20 -7.99
CA ALA A 132 10.28 -12.64 -7.77
C ALA A 132 9.13 -13.05 -6.85
N ALA A 133 8.71 -14.30 -6.95
CA ALA A 133 7.72 -14.86 -6.03
C ALA A 133 8.24 -14.87 -4.59
N VAL A 134 7.37 -14.52 -3.64
CA VAL A 134 7.64 -14.64 -2.21
C VAL A 134 7.20 -16.04 -1.77
N VAL A 135 8.13 -16.86 -1.31
CA VAL A 135 7.89 -18.27 -0.98
C VAL A 135 7.75 -18.48 0.52
N PHE A 136 6.66 -19.11 0.92
CA PHE A 136 6.41 -19.58 2.29
C PHE A 136 6.46 -21.10 2.32
N SER A 137 7.48 -21.68 2.94
CA SER A 137 7.61 -23.13 3.11
C SER A 137 6.78 -23.57 4.32
N MET A 138 5.59 -24.12 4.05
CA MET A 138 4.65 -24.53 5.09
C MET A 138 5.17 -25.73 5.86
N THR A 139 5.09 -25.69 7.19
CA THR A 139 5.51 -26.77 8.11
C THR A 139 4.33 -27.35 8.89
N GLY A 140 3.14 -26.80 8.71
CA GLY A 140 1.90 -27.26 9.33
C GLY A 140 0.70 -27.04 8.41
N SER A 141 -0.41 -27.70 8.71
CA SER A 141 -1.67 -27.58 8.00
C SER A 141 -2.58 -26.52 8.65
N GLY A 142 -3.44 -25.91 7.87
CA GLY A 142 -4.41 -24.92 8.32
C GLY A 142 -4.92 -24.06 7.17
N THR A 143 -5.61 -22.97 7.51
CA THR A 143 -6.24 -22.08 6.53
C THR A 143 -5.42 -20.79 6.38
N VAL A 144 -5.13 -20.44 5.14
CA VAL A 144 -4.59 -19.14 4.73
C VAL A 144 -5.66 -18.44 3.90
N THR A 145 -6.01 -17.21 4.26
CA THR A 145 -7.04 -16.41 3.58
C THR A 145 -6.49 -15.09 3.01
N GLY A 146 -5.19 -14.82 3.19
CA GLY A 146 -4.55 -13.60 2.68
C GLY A 146 -3.06 -13.54 3.00
N ALA A 147 -2.41 -12.50 2.50
CA ALA A 147 -1.00 -12.19 2.74
C ALA A 147 -0.83 -10.69 3.02
#